data_57d6fc27b52fa49b99fe91c8380790cb
#
_entry.id   57d6fc27b52fa49b99fe91c8380790cb
#
_cell.length_a   1.000
_cell.length_b   1.000
_cell.length_c   1.000
_cell.angle_alpha   90.00
_cell.angle_beta   90.00
_cell.angle_gamma   90.00
#
_symmetry.space_group_name_H-M   'P 1'
#
loop_
_entity.id
_entity.type
_entity.pdbx_description
1 polymer ?
#
loop_
_entity_poly.entity_id
_entity_poly.type
_entity_poly.pdbx_seq_one_letter_code
_entity_poly.pdbx_strand_id
1 'polypeptide(L)'
;MATSPILAAAPLVAARLGVVMRTRAPLLRWVVLAVLLAGRGSEAFAPGAGLAAPVASRASSPLMMPLGTPKVAYRPPGANSGDWIDIYNRLYRERIMFMGQPIMEDPVNQIIAVMLFLDSEEVKPMYMYINSPGGSVTAGFALYDTMNLVKSEISTINVGMAASMASLLLANGAKGKRLALPNSRTMIHQPSMGGLQGQAADIKVEAEMILSITDRICRYYSTLSGQPRERVLIDLDRDNFMDANEALAYGLVDQVLQKPTAKGELRTSSASI
;
A
#
# COMPACT_ATOMS: atom_id res chain seq x y z
N MET A 1 -5.61 22.07 55.84
CA MET A 1 -4.95 20.76 55.68
C MET A 1 -5.98 19.77 55.18
N ALA A 2 -6.05 19.55 53.89
CA ALA A 2 -6.93 18.56 53.25
C ALA A 2 -6.06 17.71 52.31
N THR A 3 -5.85 16.47 52.67
CA THR A 3 -5.08 15.47 51.93
C THR A 3 -5.92 14.90 50.80
N SER A 4 -5.35 14.93 49.62
CA SER A 4 -5.94 14.45 48.34
C SER A 4 -6.11 12.92 48.32
N PRO A 5 -7.22 12.37 47.77
CA PRO A 5 -7.52 10.94 47.76
C PRO A 5 -7.08 10.25 46.42
N ILE A 6 -5.86 10.46 45.96
CA ILE A 6 -5.40 9.89 44.67
C ILE A 6 -4.52 8.64 44.83
N LEU A 7 -4.21 8.18 46.05
CA LEU A 7 -3.27 7.09 46.26
C LEU A 7 -3.89 5.70 46.58
N ALA A 8 -5.22 5.52 46.45
CA ALA A 8 -5.87 4.27 46.91
C ALA A 8 -6.40 3.35 45.80
N ALA A 9 -6.14 3.64 44.50
CA ALA A 9 -6.72 2.86 43.38
C ALA A 9 -5.75 1.91 42.66
N ALA A 10 -4.51 1.80 43.07
CA ALA A 10 -3.49 1.01 42.36
C ALA A 10 -3.53 -0.53 42.52
N PRO A 11 -4.14 -1.15 43.56
CA PRO A 11 -4.08 -2.61 43.67
C PRO A 11 -5.25 -3.37 43.02
N LEU A 12 -6.30 -2.71 42.50
CA LEU A 12 -7.48 -3.43 41.98
C LEU A 12 -7.42 -3.76 40.48
N VAL A 13 -6.51 -3.18 39.71
CA VAL A 13 -6.38 -3.42 38.27
C VAL A 13 -5.51 -4.63 37.96
N ALA A 14 -4.61 -5.03 38.87
CA ALA A 14 -3.73 -6.19 38.68
C ALA A 14 -4.43 -7.55 38.86
N ALA A 15 -5.61 -7.58 39.47
CA ALA A 15 -6.31 -8.85 39.76
C ALA A 15 -7.24 -9.34 38.64
N ARG A 16 -7.41 -8.61 37.55
CA ARG A 16 -8.32 -8.98 36.43
C ARG A 16 -7.65 -9.48 35.16
N LEU A 17 -6.32 -9.47 35.10
CA LEU A 17 -5.57 -10.06 34.00
C LEU A 17 -4.78 -11.25 34.56
N GLY A 18 -5.41 -12.41 34.57
CA GLY A 18 -4.83 -13.69 34.98
C GLY A 18 -3.69 -14.17 34.10
N VAL A 19 -2.60 -13.40 34.01
CA VAL A 19 -1.35 -13.82 33.37
C VAL A 19 -0.36 -14.27 34.41
N VAL A 20 -0.38 -15.57 34.71
CA VAL A 20 0.67 -16.25 35.47
C VAL A 20 1.90 -16.36 34.57
N MET A 21 2.82 -15.39 34.66
CA MET A 21 4.14 -15.49 34.04
C MET A 21 5.00 -16.50 34.85
N ARG A 22 4.98 -17.76 34.46
CA ARG A 22 6.03 -18.71 34.79
C ARG A 22 7.14 -18.61 33.75
N THR A 23 8.05 -17.67 33.89
CA THR A 23 9.28 -17.63 33.09
C THR A 23 10.37 -18.45 33.75
N ARG A 24 10.53 -19.71 33.32
CA ARG A 24 11.78 -20.44 33.43
C ARG A 24 12.58 -20.17 32.15
N ALA A 25 13.50 -19.21 32.18
CA ALA A 25 14.51 -19.07 31.13
C ALA A 25 15.82 -18.53 31.71
N PRO A 26 16.84 -19.36 31.88
CA PRO A 26 18.18 -18.94 32.34
C PRO A 26 18.95 -18.12 31.31
N LEU A 27 18.46 -18.02 30.05
CA LEU A 27 19.13 -17.30 28.94
C LEU A 27 19.18 -15.78 29.10
N LEU A 28 18.20 -15.18 29.78
CA LEU A 28 18.15 -13.71 29.95
C LEU A 28 19.24 -13.17 30.89
N ARG A 29 19.76 -14.01 31.82
CA ARG A 29 20.86 -13.61 32.73
C ARG A 29 22.20 -13.48 32.00
N TRP A 30 22.45 -14.24 30.96
CA TRP A 30 23.71 -14.20 30.19
C TRP A 30 23.79 -13.05 29.22
N VAL A 31 22.67 -12.58 28.66
CA VAL A 31 22.63 -11.45 27.74
C VAL A 31 22.93 -10.14 28.48
N VAL A 32 22.40 -9.97 29.71
CA VAL A 32 22.67 -8.77 30.52
C VAL A 32 24.13 -8.76 31.03
N LEU A 33 24.71 -9.93 31.34
CA LEU A 33 26.11 -10.02 31.78
C LEU A 33 27.09 -9.77 30.63
N ALA A 34 26.77 -10.18 29.41
CA ALA A 34 27.60 -9.93 28.23
C ALA A 34 27.65 -8.43 27.82
N VAL A 35 26.55 -7.68 28.01
CA VAL A 35 26.50 -6.26 27.74
C VAL A 35 27.28 -5.45 28.79
N LEU A 36 27.35 -5.91 30.04
CA LEU A 36 28.08 -5.23 31.13
C LEU A 36 29.59 -5.49 31.09
N LEU A 37 30.05 -6.57 30.45
CA LEU A 37 31.48 -6.89 30.31
C LEU A 37 32.14 -6.28 29.05
N ALA A 38 31.37 -5.83 28.07
CA ALA A 38 31.89 -5.20 26.87
C ALA A 38 32.25 -3.70 27.04
N GLY A 39 32.02 -3.14 28.22
CA GLY A 39 32.17 -1.68 28.50
C GLY A 39 33.49 -1.26 29.19
N ARG A 40 34.52 -2.11 29.29
CA ARG A 40 35.79 -1.70 29.91
C ARG A 40 36.98 -2.12 29.07
N GLY A 41 37.64 -1.12 28.49
CA GLY A 41 39.06 -1.19 28.09
C GLY A 41 39.27 -1.08 26.59
N SER A 42 39.61 0.11 26.12
CA SER A 42 40.57 0.25 25.05
C SER A 42 41.37 1.52 25.29
N GLU A 43 42.52 1.35 25.91
CA GLU A 43 43.56 2.37 25.86
C GLU A 43 44.15 2.44 24.45
N ALA A 44 44.47 3.65 24.05
CA ALA A 44 44.95 4.01 22.74
C ALA A 44 46.30 3.33 22.44
N PHE A 45 46.35 2.55 21.38
CA PHE A 45 47.59 2.20 20.68
C PHE A 45 47.70 3.06 19.43
N ALA A 46 48.68 3.98 19.41
CA ALA A 46 48.99 4.75 18.23
C ALA A 46 49.88 3.91 17.30
N PRO A 47 49.46 3.58 16.07
CA PRO A 47 50.33 2.97 15.09
C PRO A 47 51.00 4.05 14.26
N GLY A 48 52.32 3.81 14.08
CA GLY A 48 53.22 4.66 13.29
C GLY A 48 52.75 4.86 11.85
N ALA A 49 53.21 5.97 11.31
CA ALA A 49 52.99 6.42 9.95
C ALA A 49 53.46 5.37 8.91
N GLY A 50 52.53 4.54 8.47
CA GLY A 50 52.66 3.78 7.23
C GLY A 50 51.93 4.52 6.13
N LEU A 51 52.68 4.84 5.06
CA LEU A 51 52.15 5.42 3.83
C LEU A 51 51.07 4.48 3.25
N ALA A 52 49.81 4.71 3.61
CA ALA A 52 48.70 4.08 2.93
C ALA A 52 48.51 4.78 1.58
N ALA A 53 48.84 4.10 0.51
CA ALA A 53 48.42 4.50 -0.83
C ALA A 53 46.92 4.77 -0.85
N PRO A 54 46.47 5.83 -1.53
CA PRO A 54 45.02 6.06 -1.63
C PRO A 54 44.40 4.86 -2.35
N VAL A 55 43.62 4.08 -1.61
CA VAL A 55 42.69 3.15 -2.22
C VAL A 55 41.74 4.01 -3.03
N ALA A 56 41.97 4.05 -4.33
CA ALA A 56 41.03 4.68 -5.25
C ALA A 56 39.68 3.99 -5.00
N SER A 57 38.82 4.69 -4.29
CA SER A 57 37.42 4.40 -4.24
C SER A 57 36.97 4.27 -5.69
N ARG A 58 36.78 3.04 -6.16
CA ARG A 58 36.02 2.81 -7.38
C ARG A 58 34.66 3.41 -7.09
N ALA A 59 34.51 4.69 -7.45
CA ALA A 59 33.21 5.25 -7.64
C ALA A 59 32.49 4.27 -8.54
N SER A 60 31.56 3.50 -7.98
CA SER A 60 30.58 2.78 -8.75
C SER A 60 29.93 3.84 -9.62
N SER A 61 30.31 3.86 -10.89
CA SER A 61 29.61 4.66 -11.89
C SER A 61 28.15 4.36 -11.65
N PRO A 62 27.27 5.36 -11.41
CA PRO A 62 25.86 5.08 -11.34
C PRO A 62 25.57 4.38 -12.65
N LEU A 63 25.04 3.15 -12.56
CA LEU A 63 24.45 2.48 -13.71
C LEU A 63 23.37 3.46 -14.18
N MET A 64 23.72 4.32 -15.11
CA MET A 64 22.76 5.08 -15.88
C MET A 64 22.05 4.07 -16.76
N MET A 65 21.07 3.41 -16.15
CA MET A 65 19.98 2.88 -16.95
C MET A 65 19.37 4.09 -17.65
N PRO A 66 19.18 4.06 -18.96
CA PRO A 66 18.41 5.09 -19.65
C PRO A 66 16.96 4.92 -19.25
N LEU A 67 16.63 5.35 -18.04
CA LEU A 67 15.27 5.36 -17.48
C LEU A 67 14.57 6.65 -17.90
N GLY A 68 14.67 7.00 -19.17
CA GLY A 68 13.69 7.87 -19.79
C GLY A 68 12.44 7.04 -20.07
N THR A 69 11.27 7.62 -19.84
CA THR A 69 10.02 7.01 -20.26
C THR A 69 10.10 6.66 -21.74
N PRO A 70 9.85 5.40 -22.16
CA PRO A 70 9.93 5.02 -23.57
C PRO A 70 9.00 5.89 -24.41
N LYS A 71 9.50 6.35 -25.55
CA LYS A 71 8.68 7.06 -26.54
C LYS A 71 8.23 6.11 -27.64
N VAL A 72 7.01 6.31 -28.10
CA VAL A 72 6.41 5.55 -29.19
C VAL A 72 5.94 6.48 -30.28
N ALA A 73 6.02 6.04 -31.54
CA ALA A 73 5.49 6.82 -32.65
C ALA A 73 3.97 6.87 -32.58
N TYR A 74 3.43 8.06 -32.66
CA TYR A 74 1.98 8.29 -32.69
C TYR A 74 1.62 9.23 -33.82
N ARG A 75 0.64 8.84 -34.61
CA ARG A 75 0.06 9.67 -35.66
C ARG A 75 -1.40 9.93 -35.34
N PRO A 76 -1.78 11.18 -35.00
CA PRO A 76 -3.18 11.53 -34.80
C PRO A 76 -4.02 11.25 -36.05
N PRO A 77 -5.29 10.87 -35.89
CA PRO A 77 -6.21 10.74 -37.04
C PRO A 77 -6.24 12.02 -37.86
N GLY A 78 -6.06 11.92 -39.19
CA GLY A 78 -6.05 13.04 -40.10
C GLY A 78 -4.74 13.84 -40.19
N ALA A 79 -3.72 13.53 -39.40
CA ALA A 79 -2.41 14.18 -39.49
C ALA A 79 -1.54 13.58 -40.61
N ASN A 80 -0.76 14.43 -41.29
CA ASN A 80 0.18 14.01 -42.33
C ASN A 80 1.52 13.50 -41.78
N SER A 81 1.88 13.87 -40.53
CA SER A 81 3.09 13.45 -39.85
C SER A 81 2.79 12.80 -38.51
N GLY A 82 3.64 11.86 -38.08
CA GLY A 82 3.63 11.30 -36.73
C GLY A 82 4.61 12.01 -35.83
N ASP A 83 4.35 11.97 -34.52
CA ASP A 83 5.22 12.51 -33.48
C ASP A 83 5.63 11.39 -32.49
N TRP A 84 6.74 11.61 -31.76
CA TRP A 84 7.19 10.68 -30.72
C TRP A 84 6.64 11.14 -29.37
N ILE A 85 5.67 10.40 -28.85
CA ILE A 85 5.08 10.68 -27.56
C ILE A 85 5.49 9.63 -26.53
N ASP A 86 5.45 10.01 -25.28
CA ASP A 86 5.70 9.11 -24.14
C ASP A 86 4.63 8.01 -24.10
N ILE A 87 5.05 6.80 -23.70
CA ILE A 87 4.21 5.60 -23.68
C ILE A 87 2.97 5.77 -22.79
N TYR A 88 3.08 6.46 -21.64
CA TYR A 88 1.94 6.68 -20.75
C TYR A 88 0.92 7.61 -21.40
N ASN A 89 1.37 8.68 -22.06
CA ASN A 89 0.50 9.55 -22.82
C ASN A 89 -0.22 8.81 -23.97
N ARG A 90 0.47 7.83 -24.58
CA ARG A 90 -0.17 6.97 -25.59
C ARG A 90 -1.23 6.07 -24.97
N LEU A 91 -0.95 5.48 -23.81
CA LEU A 91 -1.88 4.60 -23.11
C LEU A 91 -3.09 5.36 -22.55
N TYR A 92 -2.91 6.58 -22.05
CA TYR A 92 -4.02 7.42 -21.61
C TYR A 92 -5.05 7.67 -22.72
N ARG A 93 -4.59 7.83 -23.96
CA ARG A 93 -5.50 7.97 -25.13
C ARG A 93 -6.32 6.69 -25.38
N GLU A 94 -5.81 5.54 -24.98
CA GLU A 94 -6.54 4.25 -25.01
C GLU A 94 -7.32 4.01 -23.71
N ARG A 95 -7.45 5.03 -22.86
CA ARG A 95 -8.13 4.96 -21.55
C ARG A 95 -7.50 3.97 -20.57
N ILE A 96 -6.20 3.73 -20.71
CA ILE A 96 -5.41 2.85 -19.86
C ILE A 96 -4.54 3.71 -18.94
N MET A 97 -4.71 3.54 -17.63
CA MET A 97 -3.97 4.24 -16.59
C MET A 97 -3.16 3.25 -15.77
N PHE A 98 -1.98 3.68 -15.28
CA PHE A 98 -1.13 2.88 -14.41
C PHE A 98 -0.97 3.53 -13.05
N MET A 99 -1.28 2.74 -12.00
CA MET A 99 -0.89 2.99 -10.61
C MET A 99 0.30 2.06 -10.30
N GLY A 100 1.49 2.41 -10.80
CA GLY A 100 2.70 1.58 -10.74
C GLY A 100 3.72 2.02 -9.70
N GLN A 101 3.32 2.83 -8.71
CA GLN A 101 4.19 3.43 -7.69
C GLN A 101 3.42 3.66 -6.39
N PRO A 102 4.10 4.05 -5.29
CA PRO A 102 3.40 4.42 -4.07
C PRO A 102 2.37 5.51 -4.30
N ILE A 103 1.25 5.40 -3.58
CA ILE A 103 0.15 6.38 -3.63
C ILE A 103 0.60 7.64 -2.91
N MET A 104 0.84 8.69 -3.68
CA MET A 104 1.23 10.02 -3.23
C MET A 104 0.39 11.07 -3.98
N GLU A 105 0.39 12.30 -3.48
CA GLU A 105 -0.45 13.38 -4.00
C GLU A 105 -0.21 13.65 -5.50
N ASP A 106 1.05 13.80 -5.92
CA ASP A 106 1.39 14.17 -7.30
C ASP A 106 0.94 13.13 -8.34
N PRO A 107 1.30 11.83 -8.22
CA PRO A 107 0.84 10.83 -9.20
C PRO A 107 -0.67 10.62 -9.17
N VAL A 108 -1.30 10.73 -8.00
CA VAL A 108 -2.75 10.61 -7.89
C VAL A 108 -3.45 11.79 -8.57
N ASN A 109 -2.99 13.02 -8.37
CA ASN A 109 -3.55 14.19 -9.04
C ASN A 109 -3.46 14.10 -10.57
N GLN A 110 -2.37 13.52 -11.11
CA GLN A 110 -2.24 13.25 -12.54
C GLN A 110 -3.29 12.25 -13.03
N ILE A 111 -3.48 11.14 -12.31
CA ILE A 111 -4.49 10.13 -12.67
C ILE A 111 -5.90 10.72 -12.60
N ILE A 112 -6.21 11.50 -11.55
CA ILE A 112 -7.49 12.19 -11.40
C ILE A 112 -7.73 13.13 -12.59
N ALA A 113 -6.74 13.95 -12.95
CA ALA A 113 -6.86 14.87 -14.08
C ALA A 113 -7.14 14.13 -15.41
N VAL A 114 -6.42 13.02 -15.65
CA VAL A 114 -6.64 12.16 -16.82
C VAL A 114 -8.05 11.55 -16.80
N MET A 115 -8.52 11.04 -15.67
CA MET A 115 -9.86 10.48 -15.53
C MET A 115 -10.95 11.50 -15.86
N LEU A 116 -10.87 12.68 -15.24
CA LEU A 116 -11.85 13.75 -15.46
C LEU A 116 -11.86 14.22 -16.92
N PHE A 117 -10.68 14.35 -17.53
CA PHE A 117 -10.56 14.70 -18.93
C PHE A 117 -11.21 13.66 -19.85
N LEU A 118 -10.86 12.37 -19.65
CA LEU A 118 -11.39 11.28 -20.47
C LEU A 118 -12.91 11.12 -20.31
N ASP A 119 -13.43 11.29 -19.10
CA ASP A 119 -14.87 11.23 -18.84
C ASP A 119 -15.62 12.40 -19.48
N SER A 120 -14.99 13.59 -19.54
CA SER A 120 -15.56 14.76 -20.19
C SER A 120 -15.59 14.67 -21.71
N GLU A 121 -14.63 13.96 -22.33
CA GLU A 121 -14.61 13.74 -23.79
C GLU A 121 -15.69 12.75 -24.22
N GLU A 122 -15.76 11.60 -23.57
CA GLU A 122 -16.72 10.55 -23.92
C GLU A 122 -16.88 9.55 -22.75
N VAL A 123 -18.11 9.17 -22.45
CA VAL A 123 -18.42 8.15 -21.45
C VAL A 123 -18.15 6.76 -22.04
N LYS A 124 -16.92 6.28 -21.85
CA LYS A 124 -16.46 4.93 -22.24
C LYS A 124 -15.67 4.27 -21.10
N PRO A 125 -15.60 2.94 -21.04
CA PRO A 125 -14.83 2.25 -20.02
C PRO A 125 -13.38 2.71 -19.95
N MET A 126 -12.85 2.79 -18.72
CA MET A 126 -11.45 3.07 -18.41
C MET A 126 -10.82 1.85 -17.73
N TYR A 127 -9.51 1.69 -17.85
CA TYR A 127 -8.77 0.57 -17.29
C TYR A 127 -7.66 1.10 -16.39
N MET A 128 -7.63 0.66 -15.14
CA MET A 128 -6.59 1.01 -14.17
C MET A 128 -5.77 -0.22 -13.82
N TYR A 129 -4.52 -0.25 -14.25
CA TYR A 129 -3.55 -1.29 -13.90
C TYR A 129 -2.84 -0.90 -12.61
N ILE A 130 -2.89 -1.79 -11.62
CA ILE A 130 -2.41 -1.51 -10.26
C ILE A 130 -1.22 -2.43 -9.95
N ASN A 131 -0.10 -1.79 -9.56
CA ASN A 131 1.08 -2.43 -9.00
C ASN A 131 1.70 -1.49 -7.96
N SER A 132 1.09 -1.41 -6.78
CA SER A 132 1.41 -0.41 -5.78
C SER A 132 1.40 -1.00 -4.37
N PRO A 133 2.36 -0.60 -3.52
CA PRO A 133 2.38 -0.96 -2.11
C PRO A 133 1.34 -0.19 -1.27
N GLY A 134 0.57 0.72 -1.86
CA GLY A 134 -0.28 1.66 -1.14
C GLY A 134 0.44 2.97 -0.84
N GLY A 135 -0.01 3.71 0.18
CA GLY A 135 0.59 4.99 0.57
C GLY A 135 -0.42 5.93 1.23
N SER A 136 -0.39 7.21 0.86
CA SER A 136 -1.22 8.26 1.45
C SER A 136 -2.71 7.91 1.41
N VAL A 137 -3.34 7.88 2.57
CA VAL A 137 -4.78 7.62 2.71
C VAL A 137 -5.59 8.76 2.09
N THR A 138 -5.14 10.01 2.28
CA THR A 138 -5.82 11.19 1.74
C THR A 138 -5.82 11.20 0.21
N ALA A 139 -4.64 10.97 -0.39
CA ALA A 139 -4.52 10.87 -1.84
C ALA A 139 -5.35 9.68 -2.38
N GLY A 140 -5.32 8.54 -1.68
CA GLY A 140 -6.11 7.39 -2.05
C GLY A 140 -7.61 7.63 -1.99
N PHE A 141 -8.12 8.33 -0.99
CA PHE A 141 -9.54 8.71 -0.94
C PHE A 141 -9.92 9.71 -2.03
N ALA A 142 -9.05 10.66 -2.37
CA ALA A 142 -9.30 11.56 -3.51
C ALA A 142 -9.53 10.78 -4.81
N LEU A 143 -8.69 9.76 -5.05
CA LEU A 143 -8.85 8.90 -6.22
C LEU A 143 -10.08 7.99 -6.11
N TYR A 144 -10.33 7.41 -4.91
CA TYR A 144 -11.51 6.60 -4.63
C TYR A 144 -12.81 7.35 -4.94
N ASP A 145 -12.92 8.59 -4.44
CA ASP A 145 -14.09 9.43 -4.66
C ASP A 145 -14.21 9.85 -6.12
N THR A 146 -13.10 10.14 -6.79
CA THR A 146 -13.10 10.46 -8.23
C THR A 146 -13.56 9.26 -9.08
N MET A 147 -13.12 8.04 -8.75
CA MET A 147 -13.58 6.82 -9.41
C MET A 147 -15.10 6.63 -9.30
N ASN A 148 -15.70 7.07 -8.19
CA ASN A 148 -17.15 7.01 -7.98
C ASN A 148 -17.90 8.21 -8.57
N LEU A 149 -17.20 9.32 -8.83
CA LEU A 149 -17.79 10.55 -9.40
C LEU A 149 -17.97 10.47 -10.91
N VAL A 150 -16.98 9.90 -11.62
CA VAL A 150 -16.99 9.79 -13.08
C VAL A 150 -18.10 8.85 -13.53
N LYS A 151 -18.67 9.14 -14.72
CA LYS A 151 -19.75 8.33 -15.32
C LYS A 151 -19.22 7.08 -16.02
N SER A 152 -17.98 7.13 -16.47
CA SER A 152 -17.30 6.01 -17.12
C SER A 152 -17.00 4.89 -16.12
N GLU A 153 -17.32 3.67 -16.49
CA GLU A 153 -16.99 2.50 -15.66
C GLU A 153 -15.47 2.27 -15.63
N ILE A 154 -14.94 2.00 -14.45
CA ILE A 154 -13.49 1.77 -14.27
C ILE A 154 -13.25 0.30 -13.97
N SER A 155 -12.56 -0.38 -14.89
CA SER A 155 -12.03 -1.72 -14.65
C SER A 155 -10.69 -1.63 -13.94
N THR A 156 -10.51 -2.38 -12.85
CA THR A 156 -9.26 -2.41 -12.08
C THR A 156 -8.56 -3.75 -12.27
N ILE A 157 -7.25 -3.72 -12.49
CA ILE A 157 -6.47 -4.91 -12.79
C ILE A 157 -5.24 -4.96 -11.89
N ASN A 158 -5.14 -5.93 -10.98
CA ASN A 158 -3.93 -6.17 -10.20
C ASN A 158 -2.92 -6.92 -11.06
N VAL A 159 -1.79 -6.28 -11.40
CA VAL A 159 -0.74 -6.86 -12.25
C VAL A 159 0.50 -7.32 -11.49
N GLY A 160 0.56 -7.09 -10.19
CA GLY A 160 1.68 -7.51 -9.35
C GLY A 160 1.29 -7.46 -7.89
N MET A 161 1.23 -6.28 -7.32
CA MET A 161 0.83 -6.08 -5.95
C MET A 161 -0.20 -4.94 -5.85
N ALA A 162 -1.26 -5.19 -5.09
CA ALA A 162 -2.18 -4.14 -4.64
C ALA A 162 -2.27 -4.24 -3.11
N ALA A 163 -1.52 -3.39 -2.40
CA ALA A 163 -1.45 -3.45 -0.96
C ALA A 163 -2.02 -2.20 -0.29
N SER A 164 -2.57 -2.35 0.91
CA SER A 164 -3.05 -1.22 1.72
C SER A 164 -4.06 -0.37 0.93
N MET A 165 -3.86 0.94 0.83
CA MET A 165 -4.75 1.84 0.08
C MET A 165 -4.96 1.42 -1.39
N ALA A 166 -3.96 0.78 -2.03
CA ALA A 166 -4.08 0.30 -3.40
C ALA A 166 -5.06 -0.88 -3.53
N SER A 167 -5.19 -1.72 -2.51
CA SER A 167 -6.18 -2.81 -2.51
C SER A 167 -7.62 -2.29 -2.36
N LEU A 168 -7.79 -1.17 -1.68
CA LEU A 168 -9.10 -0.50 -1.62
C LEU A 168 -9.50 0.07 -2.99
N LEU A 169 -8.54 0.69 -3.71
CA LEU A 169 -8.76 1.16 -5.08
C LEU A 169 -9.05 0.01 -6.05
N LEU A 170 -8.34 -1.12 -5.91
CA LEU A 170 -8.62 -2.34 -6.67
C LEU A 170 -10.06 -2.81 -6.46
N ALA A 171 -10.49 -2.90 -5.20
CA ALA A 171 -11.84 -3.33 -4.83
C ALA A 171 -12.93 -2.34 -5.28
N ASN A 172 -12.59 -1.04 -5.46
CA ASN A 172 -13.52 0.01 -5.90
C ASN A 172 -13.77 0.03 -7.41
N GLY A 173 -13.19 -0.87 -8.18
CA GLY A 173 -13.53 -1.05 -9.59
C GLY A 173 -14.98 -1.43 -9.81
N ALA A 174 -15.48 -1.23 -11.02
CA ALA A 174 -16.84 -1.61 -11.39
C ALA A 174 -17.07 -3.10 -11.15
N LYS A 175 -18.20 -3.47 -10.54
CA LYS A 175 -18.54 -4.87 -10.24
C LYS A 175 -18.52 -5.72 -11.51
N GLY A 176 -17.92 -6.90 -11.42
CA GLY A 176 -17.68 -7.80 -12.55
C GLY A 176 -16.45 -7.43 -13.38
N LYS A 177 -15.77 -6.32 -13.06
CA LYS A 177 -14.62 -5.78 -13.83
C LYS A 177 -13.37 -5.53 -12.95
N ARG A 178 -13.33 -6.13 -11.77
CA ARG A 178 -12.18 -6.12 -10.88
C ARG A 178 -11.38 -7.38 -11.13
N LEU A 179 -10.18 -7.25 -11.65
CA LEU A 179 -9.40 -8.35 -12.22
C LEU A 179 -8.09 -8.52 -11.47
N ALA A 180 -7.58 -9.74 -11.42
CA ALA A 180 -6.25 -10.06 -10.89
C ALA A 180 -5.48 -10.96 -11.85
N LEU A 181 -4.18 -10.75 -12.01
CA LEU A 181 -3.32 -11.71 -12.66
C LEU A 181 -3.00 -12.88 -11.71
N PRO A 182 -2.73 -14.10 -12.23
CA PRO A 182 -2.61 -15.31 -11.40
C PRO A 182 -1.56 -15.25 -10.30
N ASN A 183 -0.47 -14.51 -10.52
CA ASN A 183 0.64 -14.37 -9.57
C ASN A 183 0.60 -13.07 -8.79
N SER A 184 -0.49 -12.30 -8.92
CA SER A 184 -0.63 -11.05 -8.19
C SER A 184 -0.93 -11.30 -6.71
N ARG A 185 -0.57 -10.33 -5.89
CA ARG A 185 -0.84 -10.34 -4.46
C ARG A 185 -1.70 -9.15 -4.07
N THR A 186 -2.61 -9.37 -3.17
CA THR A 186 -3.43 -8.32 -2.57
C THR A 186 -3.22 -8.33 -1.06
N MET A 187 -3.06 -7.17 -0.45
CA MET A 187 -2.87 -7.07 1.00
C MET A 187 -3.79 -6.01 1.57
N ILE A 188 -4.48 -6.36 2.65
CA ILE A 188 -5.30 -5.45 3.44
C ILE A 188 -4.74 -5.33 4.83
N HIS A 189 -4.79 -4.14 5.40
CA HIS A 189 -4.46 -3.87 6.79
C HIS A 189 -5.09 -2.56 7.26
N GLN A 190 -5.09 -2.33 8.56
CA GLN A 190 -5.54 -1.06 9.13
C GLN A 190 -4.57 0.08 8.81
N PRO A 191 -5.03 1.33 8.76
CA PRO A 191 -4.16 2.49 8.61
C PRO A 191 -3.11 2.53 9.73
N SER A 192 -1.88 2.83 9.35
CA SER A 192 -0.79 3.07 10.30
C SER A 192 -0.25 4.48 10.13
N MET A 193 0.09 5.11 11.25
CA MET A 193 0.86 6.37 11.25
C MET A 193 2.24 6.14 11.85
N GLY A 194 3.24 6.85 11.35
CA GLY A 194 4.55 6.98 11.99
C GLY A 194 4.40 7.60 13.39
N GLY A 195 5.43 7.49 14.23
CA GLY A 195 5.38 7.91 15.62
C GLY A 195 4.79 9.31 15.81
N LEU A 196 3.82 9.43 16.73
CA LEU A 196 3.17 10.68 17.10
C LEU A 196 4.05 11.44 18.09
N GLN A 197 4.32 12.71 17.84
CA GLN A 197 5.02 13.61 18.74
C GLN A 197 4.26 14.91 18.86
N GLY A 198 4.12 15.42 20.08
CA GLY A 198 3.42 16.68 20.32
C GLY A 198 2.83 16.75 21.71
N GLN A 199 1.94 17.70 21.93
CA GLN A 199 1.19 17.83 23.17
C GLN A 199 0.16 16.69 23.29
N ALA A 200 -0.17 16.31 24.52
CA ALA A 200 -1.13 15.21 24.76
C ALA A 200 -2.49 15.43 24.06
N ALA A 201 -2.92 16.71 23.96
CA ALA A 201 -4.14 17.07 23.26
C ALA A 201 -4.05 16.77 21.75
N ASP A 202 -2.92 17.08 21.11
CA ASP A 202 -2.69 16.86 19.68
C ASP A 202 -2.65 15.36 19.38
N ILE A 203 -1.92 14.59 20.20
CA ILE A 203 -1.85 13.12 20.09
C ILE A 203 -3.25 12.50 20.17
N LYS A 204 -4.11 13.03 21.06
CA LYS A 204 -5.49 12.55 21.20
C LYS A 204 -6.30 12.80 19.92
N VAL A 205 -6.23 14.02 19.36
CA VAL A 205 -6.94 14.37 18.13
C VAL A 205 -6.51 13.50 16.96
N GLU A 206 -5.20 13.27 16.81
CA GLU A 206 -4.67 12.41 15.76
C GLU A 206 -5.09 10.95 15.94
N ALA A 207 -5.11 10.44 17.18
CA ALA A 207 -5.59 9.09 17.46
C ALA A 207 -7.08 8.92 17.11
N GLU A 208 -7.92 9.90 17.48
CA GLU A 208 -9.35 9.90 17.11
C GLU A 208 -9.54 9.95 15.58
N MET A 209 -8.72 10.70 14.88
CA MET A 209 -8.72 10.76 13.42
C MET A 209 -8.39 9.40 12.79
N ILE A 210 -7.34 8.71 13.25
CA ILE A 210 -6.97 7.38 12.76
C ILE A 210 -8.09 6.37 13.00
N LEU A 211 -8.68 6.37 14.18
CA LEU A 211 -9.81 5.48 14.50
C LEU A 211 -10.99 5.73 13.56
N SER A 212 -11.31 6.99 13.26
CA SER A 212 -12.35 7.37 12.31
C SER A 212 -12.03 6.89 10.88
N ILE A 213 -10.78 7.02 10.44
CA ILE A 213 -10.32 6.52 9.15
C ILE A 213 -10.42 4.99 9.08
N THR A 214 -9.99 4.30 10.14
CA THR A 214 -10.06 2.83 10.24
C THR A 214 -11.50 2.35 10.11
N ASP A 215 -12.43 2.97 10.82
CA ASP A 215 -13.86 2.66 10.72
C ASP A 215 -14.41 2.86 9.29
N ARG A 216 -14.02 3.95 8.63
CA ARG A 216 -14.40 4.25 7.24
C ARG A 216 -13.87 3.20 6.27
N ILE A 217 -12.59 2.85 6.37
CA ILE A 217 -11.95 1.84 5.52
C ILE A 217 -12.60 0.47 5.73
N CYS A 218 -12.86 0.10 6.98
CA CYS A 218 -13.56 -1.15 7.32
C CYS A 218 -14.94 -1.22 6.64
N ARG A 219 -15.71 -0.12 6.68
CA ARG A 219 -17.02 -0.06 5.99
C ARG A 219 -16.89 -0.18 4.48
N TYR A 220 -15.89 0.46 3.89
CA TYR A 220 -15.67 0.35 2.44
C TYR A 220 -15.31 -1.08 2.03
N TYR A 221 -14.36 -1.72 2.72
CA TYR A 221 -14.06 -3.13 2.42
C TYR A 221 -15.26 -4.04 2.61
N SER A 222 -16.04 -3.87 3.67
CA SER A 222 -17.25 -4.65 3.88
C SER A 222 -18.24 -4.49 2.73
N THR A 223 -18.49 -3.26 2.28
CA THR A 223 -19.40 -2.98 1.15
C THR A 223 -18.88 -3.53 -0.17
N LEU A 224 -17.57 -3.37 -0.44
CA LEU A 224 -16.96 -3.74 -1.72
C LEU A 224 -16.75 -5.25 -1.86
N SER A 225 -16.37 -5.93 -0.78
CA SER A 225 -16.12 -7.38 -0.77
C SER A 225 -17.37 -8.20 -0.48
N GLY A 226 -18.38 -7.62 0.20
CA GLY A 226 -19.54 -8.36 0.69
C GLY A 226 -19.28 -9.11 2.01
N GLN A 227 -18.08 -8.97 2.61
CA GLN A 227 -17.77 -9.61 3.90
C GLN A 227 -18.45 -8.87 5.07
N PRO A 228 -18.86 -9.57 6.13
CA PRO A 228 -19.35 -8.94 7.35
C PRO A 228 -18.30 -7.98 7.94
N ARG A 229 -18.77 -6.84 8.46
CA ARG A 229 -17.88 -5.80 9.03
C ARG A 229 -16.98 -6.34 10.14
N GLU A 230 -17.51 -7.21 10.99
CA GLU A 230 -16.80 -7.85 12.09
C GLU A 230 -15.62 -8.68 11.59
N ARG A 231 -15.82 -9.40 10.47
CA ARG A 231 -14.81 -10.17 9.79
C ARG A 231 -13.71 -9.26 9.24
N VAL A 232 -14.11 -8.22 8.52
CA VAL A 232 -13.17 -7.24 7.94
C VAL A 232 -12.34 -6.56 9.02
N LEU A 233 -12.93 -6.21 10.16
CA LEU A 233 -12.22 -5.58 11.26
C LEU A 233 -11.11 -6.48 11.83
N ILE A 234 -11.37 -7.79 11.94
CA ILE A 234 -10.37 -8.77 12.38
C ILE A 234 -9.26 -8.92 11.32
N ASP A 235 -9.65 -9.02 10.06
CA ASP A 235 -8.73 -9.24 8.94
C ASP A 235 -7.83 -8.01 8.65
N LEU A 236 -8.25 -6.81 9.09
CA LEU A 236 -7.47 -5.58 9.00
C LEU A 236 -6.49 -5.38 10.16
N ASP A 237 -6.59 -6.12 11.27
CA ASP A 237 -5.75 -5.91 12.47
C ASP A 237 -4.25 -6.11 12.19
N ARG A 238 -3.92 -7.00 11.26
CA ARG A 238 -2.56 -7.29 10.81
C ARG A 238 -2.48 -7.34 9.28
N ASP A 239 -1.25 -7.29 8.76
CA ASP A 239 -1.03 -7.45 7.33
C ASP A 239 -1.60 -8.79 6.85
N ASN A 240 -2.70 -8.73 6.13
CA ASN A 240 -3.38 -9.89 5.59
C ASN A 240 -3.11 -9.98 4.08
N PHE A 241 -2.17 -10.85 3.71
CA PHE A 241 -1.77 -11.09 2.33
C PHE A 241 -2.62 -12.20 1.71
N MET A 242 -3.16 -11.92 0.55
CA MET A 242 -3.98 -12.83 -0.25
C MET A 242 -3.33 -13.05 -1.62
N ASP A 243 -3.34 -14.28 -2.09
CA ASP A 243 -3.10 -14.58 -3.52
C ASP A 243 -4.31 -14.18 -4.39
N ALA A 244 -4.21 -14.37 -5.70
CA ALA A 244 -5.27 -13.97 -6.62
C ALA A 244 -6.60 -14.73 -6.37
N ASN A 245 -6.54 -16.01 -6.02
CA ASN A 245 -7.72 -16.82 -5.76
C ASN A 245 -8.33 -16.52 -4.39
N GLU A 246 -7.49 -16.27 -3.39
CA GLU A 246 -7.93 -15.83 -2.05
C GLU A 246 -8.60 -14.45 -2.13
N ALA A 247 -8.04 -13.51 -2.91
CA ALA A 247 -8.66 -12.20 -3.15
C ALA A 247 -10.00 -12.31 -3.90
N LEU A 248 -10.12 -13.27 -4.81
CA LEU A 248 -11.38 -13.61 -5.48
C LEU A 248 -12.41 -14.16 -4.49
N ALA A 249 -12.01 -15.13 -3.66
CA ALA A 249 -12.89 -15.72 -2.65
C ALA A 249 -13.30 -14.72 -1.56
N TYR A 250 -12.41 -13.78 -1.24
CA TYR A 250 -12.71 -12.69 -0.30
C TYR A 250 -13.68 -11.65 -0.89
N GLY A 251 -13.72 -11.51 -2.22
CA GLY A 251 -14.59 -10.57 -2.94
C GLY A 251 -13.94 -9.22 -3.27
N LEU A 252 -12.60 -9.12 -3.17
CA LEU A 252 -11.85 -7.93 -3.57
C LEU A 252 -11.71 -7.82 -5.09
N VAL A 253 -11.71 -8.96 -5.79
CA VAL A 253 -11.71 -9.04 -7.25
C VAL A 253 -12.85 -9.94 -7.73
N ASP A 254 -13.23 -9.82 -8.98
CA ASP A 254 -14.33 -10.59 -9.59
C ASP A 254 -13.83 -11.73 -10.44
N GLN A 255 -12.60 -11.65 -10.97
CA GLN A 255 -12.05 -12.66 -11.86
C GLN A 255 -10.52 -12.73 -11.77
N VAL A 256 -9.97 -13.93 -11.92
CA VAL A 256 -8.54 -14.14 -12.13
C VAL A 256 -8.29 -14.44 -13.61
N LEU A 257 -7.53 -13.55 -14.26
CA LEU A 257 -7.19 -13.69 -15.69
C LEU A 257 -6.17 -14.80 -15.88
N GLN A 258 -6.42 -15.67 -16.83
CA GLN A 258 -5.47 -16.72 -17.25
C GLN A 258 -4.98 -16.45 -18.66
N LYS A 259 -3.84 -17.07 -19.02
CA LYS A 259 -3.29 -16.98 -20.37
C LYS A 259 -4.38 -17.37 -21.41
N PRO A 260 -4.56 -16.57 -22.46
CA PRO A 260 -5.46 -16.94 -23.56
C PRO A 260 -5.08 -18.29 -24.12
N THR A 261 -6.07 -19.15 -24.33
CA THR A 261 -5.86 -20.38 -25.11
C THR A 261 -5.64 -20.02 -26.57
N ALA A 262 -5.00 -20.92 -27.34
CA ALA A 262 -4.66 -20.71 -28.75
C ALA A 262 -5.84 -20.26 -29.67
N LYS A 263 -7.06 -20.24 -29.16
CA LYS A 263 -8.26 -19.75 -29.85
C LYS A 263 -8.66 -18.31 -29.49
N GLY A 264 -7.82 -17.57 -28.74
CA GLY A 264 -8.07 -16.15 -28.43
C GLY A 264 -9.12 -15.88 -27.33
N GLU A 265 -9.68 -16.90 -26.70
CA GLU A 265 -10.59 -16.73 -25.56
C GLU A 265 -9.80 -16.59 -24.26
N LEU A 266 -10.02 -15.51 -23.53
CA LEU A 266 -9.51 -15.35 -22.17
C LEU A 266 -10.20 -16.37 -21.26
N ARG A 267 -9.41 -17.27 -20.63
CA ARG A 267 -9.93 -18.09 -19.53
C ARG A 267 -9.99 -17.23 -18.27
N THR A 268 -11.14 -17.19 -17.68
CA THR A 268 -11.37 -16.53 -16.37
C THR A 268 -11.82 -17.61 -15.39
N SER A 269 -11.27 -17.58 -14.18
CA SER A 269 -11.92 -18.25 -13.05
C SER A 269 -12.78 -17.21 -12.34
N SER A 270 -14.09 -17.42 -12.34
CA SER A 270 -15.03 -16.63 -11.55
C SER A 270 -15.40 -17.40 -10.30
N ALA A 271 -15.65 -16.71 -9.18
CA ALA A 271 -16.29 -17.34 -8.04
C ALA A 271 -17.70 -17.79 -8.47
N SER A 272 -17.99 -19.06 -8.34
CA SER A 272 -19.37 -19.53 -8.38
C SER A 272 -20.08 -19.00 -7.13
N ILE A 273 -21.00 -18.10 -7.36
CA ILE A 273 -21.92 -17.56 -6.34
C ILE A 273 -22.87 -18.67 -5.90
#